data_b1ceebbf98345b8efae0d2515336349b
#
_entry.id   b1ceebbf98345b8efae0d2515336349b
#
_cell.length_a   1.000
_cell.length_b   1.000
_cell.length_c   1.000
_cell.angle_alpha   90.00
_cell.angle_beta   90.00
_cell.angle_gamma   90.00
#
_symmetry.space_group_name_H-M   'P 1'
#
loop_
_entity.id
_entity.type
_entity.pdbx_description
1 polymer ?
#
loop_
_entity_poly.entity_id
_entity_poly.type
_entity_poly.pdbx_seq_one_letter_code
_entity_poly.pdbx_strand_id
1 'polypeptide(L)'
;IQHLNGLEKATSGSIIINDIDITKPKVNLIDIRKQVGIVFQYPEYQLFEETVEKDIAYGPKNIGINKDEEINKLVKKAMEIVGLDYEAYRNKSPFELSGGEKRRVAIAGIVAMEPNILILDEPTAGLDPVGRDEILNRIKELHDKHKMTIIIVSHSMEDVARFAERIVVMNEGTIELDGSCSEVFRQVDLLEKLGLAVPEVKYLQIKLKEAGFDISDDIYTIEEAKKEILRVLGEKNNA
;
A
#
# COMPACT_ATOMS: atom_id res chain seq x y z
N ILE A 1 -3.57 -12.49 -1.50
CA ILE A 1 -2.89 -11.62 -2.47
C ILE A 1 -2.07 -12.39 -3.50
N GLN A 2 -1.36 -13.45 -3.13
CA GLN A 2 -0.46 -14.23 -4.01
C GLN A 2 -1.18 -14.89 -5.21
N HIS A 3 -2.46 -15.11 -5.12
CA HIS A 3 -3.29 -15.56 -6.24
C HIS A 3 -3.40 -14.53 -7.38
N LEU A 4 -3.29 -13.22 -7.05
CA LEU A 4 -3.51 -12.15 -8.03
C LEU A 4 -2.40 -12.03 -9.09
N ASN A 5 -1.20 -12.57 -8.82
CA ASN A 5 -0.12 -12.63 -9.80
C ASN A 5 0.29 -14.06 -10.18
N GLY A 6 -0.54 -15.05 -9.79
CA GLY A 6 -0.35 -16.46 -10.10
C GLY A 6 0.82 -17.13 -9.37
N LEU A 7 1.26 -16.60 -8.22
CA LEU A 7 2.19 -17.31 -7.33
C LEU A 7 1.50 -18.50 -6.67
N GLU A 8 0.25 -18.32 -6.27
CA GLU A 8 -0.61 -19.39 -5.77
C GLU A 8 -1.73 -19.67 -6.77
N LYS A 9 -2.10 -20.92 -6.90
CA LYS A 9 -3.19 -21.37 -7.79
C LYS A 9 -4.50 -21.47 -7.02
N ALA A 10 -5.58 -20.96 -7.61
CA ALA A 10 -6.91 -21.16 -7.06
C ALA A 10 -7.33 -22.63 -7.18
N THR A 11 -7.91 -23.17 -6.13
CA THR A 11 -8.50 -24.53 -6.13
C THR A 11 -9.81 -24.60 -6.91
N SER A 12 -10.55 -23.49 -6.96
CA SER A 12 -11.82 -23.33 -7.68
C SER A 12 -12.09 -21.85 -7.96
N GLY A 13 -13.09 -21.56 -8.78
CA GLY A 13 -13.46 -20.20 -9.16
C GLY A 13 -12.56 -19.64 -10.27
N SER A 14 -12.62 -18.32 -10.47
CA SER A 14 -11.85 -17.59 -11.47
C SER A 14 -11.23 -16.34 -10.88
N ILE A 15 -10.07 -15.94 -11.42
CA ILE A 15 -9.37 -14.70 -11.07
C ILE A 15 -9.15 -13.95 -12.38
N ILE A 16 -9.72 -12.75 -12.47
CA ILE A 16 -9.67 -11.94 -13.68
C ILE A 16 -8.80 -10.71 -13.42
N ILE A 17 -7.75 -10.56 -14.21
CA ILE A 17 -6.82 -9.42 -14.19
C ILE A 17 -6.88 -8.77 -15.56
N ASN A 18 -7.35 -7.52 -15.65
CA ASN A 18 -7.48 -6.79 -16.92
C ASN A 18 -8.10 -7.67 -18.02
N ASP A 19 -9.29 -8.23 -17.76
CA ASP A 19 -10.07 -9.11 -18.64
C ASP A 19 -9.43 -10.49 -18.94
N ILE A 20 -8.28 -10.81 -18.35
CA ILE A 20 -7.62 -12.11 -18.49
C ILE A 20 -7.95 -13.00 -17.29
N ASP A 21 -8.62 -14.12 -17.51
CA ASP A 21 -8.83 -15.13 -16.48
C ASP A 21 -7.55 -15.96 -16.30
N ILE A 22 -6.80 -15.66 -15.24
CA ILE A 22 -5.49 -16.27 -14.96
C ILE A 22 -5.57 -17.70 -14.43
N THR A 23 -6.77 -18.20 -14.14
CA THR A 23 -6.98 -19.59 -13.72
C THR A 23 -7.01 -20.57 -14.91
N LYS A 24 -7.17 -20.05 -16.13
CA LYS A 24 -7.22 -20.89 -17.35
C LYS A 24 -5.87 -21.48 -17.70
N PRO A 25 -5.85 -22.70 -18.26
CA PRO A 25 -4.62 -23.31 -18.75
C PRO A 25 -4.01 -22.47 -19.88
N LYS A 26 -2.67 -22.46 -19.95
CA LYS A 26 -1.87 -21.76 -20.97
C LYS A 26 -1.81 -20.23 -20.86
N VAL A 27 -2.27 -19.63 -19.76
CA VAL A 27 -2.03 -18.19 -19.52
C VAL A 27 -0.53 -17.98 -19.26
N ASN A 28 0.04 -16.99 -19.94
CA ASN A 28 1.42 -16.58 -19.70
C ASN A 28 1.50 -15.77 -18.41
N LEU A 29 1.96 -16.39 -17.31
CA LEU A 29 2.09 -15.71 -16.02
C LEU A 29 3.16 -14.60 -16.00
N ILE A 30 4.10 -14.59 -16.95
CA ILE A 30 5.06 -13.49 -17.08
C ILE A 30 4.32 -12.20 -17.44
N ASP A 31 3.36 -12.26 -18.37
CA ASP A 31 2.57 -11.10 -18.78
C ASP A 31 1.64 -10.61 -17.67
N ILE A 32 1.18 -11.51 -16.80
CA ILE A 32 0.43 -11.14 -15.59
C ILE A 32 1.35 -10.46 -14.57
N ARG A 33 2.55 -11.00 -14.33
CA ARG A 33 3.53 -10.44 -13.37
C ARG A 33 4.11 -9.08 -13.82
N LYS A 34 4.09 -8.78 -15.12
CA LYS A 34 4.36 -7.44 -15.63
C LYS A 34 3.29 -6.43 -15.18
N GLN A 35 2.03 -6.87 -15.09
CA GLN A 35 0.90 -6.02 -14.76
C GLN A 35 0.66 -5.92 -13.25
N VAL A 36 0.97 -6.99 -12.50
CA VAL A 36 0.70 -7.10 -11.05
C VAL A 36 2.01 -7.31 -10.31
N GLY A 37 2.54 -6.23 -9.74
CA GLY A 37 3.69 -6.26 -8.83
C GLY A 37 3.24 -6.56 -7.41
N ILE A 38 4.00 -7.39 -6.69
CA ILE A 38 3.77 -7.67 -5.26
C ILE A 38 5.04 -7.34 -4.48
N VAL A 39 4.89 -6.52 -3.45
CA VAL A 39 5.89 -6.26 -2.42
C VAL A 39 5.45 -7.01 -1.17
N PHE A 40 6.21 -8.00 -0.74
CA PHE A 40 5.91 -8.79 0.45
C PHE A 40 6.30 -8.07 1.74
N GLN A 41 5.83 -8.57 2.86
CA GLN A 41 6.25 -8.11 4.18
C GLN A 41 7.76 -8.25 4.35
N TYR A 42 8.43 -7.23 4.89
CA TYR A 42 9.89 -7.15 5.02
C TYR A 42 10.64 -7.36 3.69
N PRO A 43 10.34 -6.57 2.66
CA PRO A 43 10.88 -6.79 1.31
C PRO A 43 12.39 -6.58 1.25
N GLU A 44 12.97 -5.89 2.23
CA GLU A 44 14.41 -5.69 2.41
C GLU A 44 15.21 -7.00 2.57
N TYR A 45 14.58 -8.09 2.98
CA TYR A 45 15.22 -9.40 3.04
C TYR A 45 15.31 -10.11 1.69
N GLN A 46 14.69 -9.56 0.65
CA GLN A 46 14.72 -10.10 -0.70
C GLN A 46 15.84 -9.51 -1.57
N LEU A 47 16.58 -8.53 -1.04
CA LEU A 47 17.74 -7.94 -1.72
C LEU A 47 18.92 -8.91 -1.71
N PHE A 48 19.55 -9.12 -2.88
CA PHE A 48 20.59 -10.14 -3.03
C PHE A 48 21.73 -9.75 -3.98
N GLU A 49 21.57 -8.69 -4.76
CA GLU A 49 22.57 -8.25 -5.72
C GLU A 49 23.71 -7.44 -5.06
N GLU A 50 24.83 -7.29 -5.77
CA GLU A 50 26.00 -6.58 -5.29
C GLU A 50 25.76 -5.07 -5.16
N THR A 51 24.91 -4.50 -6.03
CA THR A 51 24.61 -3.07 -6.07
C THR A 51 23.13 -2.81 -6.18
N VAL A 52 22.68 -1.65 -5.67
CA VAL A 52 21.30 -1.16 -5.75
C VAL A 52 20.81 -1.16 -7.20
N GLU A 53 21.62 -0.66 -8.13
CA GLU A 53 21.26 -0.64 -9.56
C GLU A 53 20.98 -2.03 -10.12
N LYS A 54 21.83 -3.01 -9.79
CA LYS A 54 21.66 -4.40 -10.25
C LYS A 54 20.41 -5.04 -9.64
N ASP A 55 20.15 -4.79 -8.36
CA ASP A 55 19.00 -5.34 -7.64
C ASP A 55 17.70 -4.82 -8.25
N ILE A 56 17.59 -3.51 -8.46
CA ILE A 56 16.41 -2.91 -9.11
C ILE A 56 16.27 -3.38 -10.56
N ALA A 57 17.38 -3.53 -11.30
CA ALA A 57 17.38 -3.98 -12.70
C ALA A 57 16.95 -5.44 -12.87
N TYR A 58 16.96 -6.23 -11.80
CA TYR A 58 16.63 -7.66 -11.86
C TYR A 58 15.19 -7.90 -12.32
N GLY A 59 14.22 -7.13 -11.78
CA GLY A 59 12.82 -7.22 -12.18
C GLY A 59 12.62 -7.00 -13.70
N PRO A 60 12.99 -5.85 -14.25
CA PRO A 60 12.92 -5.57 -15.69
C PRO A 60 13.55 -6.64 -16.57
N LYS A 61 14.73 -7.14 -16.21
CA LYS A 61 15.41 -8.23 -16.96
C LYS A 61 14.57 -9.51 -16.99
N ASN A 62 13.98 -9.91 -15.86
CA ASN A 62 13.18 -11.13 -15.76
C ASN A 62 11.88 -11.09 -16.55
N ILE A 63 11.34 -9.90 -16.77
CA ILE A 63 10.15 -9.74 -17.62
C ILE A 63 10.49 -9.58 -19.10
N GLY A 64 11.76 -9.71 -19.48
CA GLY A 64 12.22 -9.78 -20.86
C GLY A 64 12.68 -8.44 -21.46
N ILE A 65 12.97 -7.42 -20.66
CA ILE A 65 13.62 -6.19 -21.13
C ILE A 65 15.11 -6.47 -21.21
N ASN A 66 15.70 -6.37 -22.40
CA ASN A 66 17.09 -6.78 -22.66
C ASN A 66 18.01 -5.62 -23.09
N LYS A 67 17.47 -4.41 -23.23
CA LYS A 67 18.27 -3.25 -23.64
C LYS A 67 18.76 -2.51 -22.40
N ASP A 68 20.07 -2.42 -22.22
CA ASP A 68 20.67 -1.77 -21.06
C ASP A 68 20.22 -0.30 -20.89
N GLU A 69 20.11 0.44 -22.00
CA GLU A 69 19.62 1.83 -21.94
C GLU A 69 18.20 1.96 -21.41
N GLU A 70 17.33 1.01 -21.77
CA GLU A 70 15.94 0.97 -21.30
C GLU A 70 15.89 0.59 -19.83
N ILE A 71 16.64 -0.44 -19.42
CA ILE A 71 16.76 -0.87 -18.03
C ILE A 71 17.27 0.28 -17.16
N ASN A 72 18.33 0.97 -17.58
CA ASN A 72 18.90 2.09 -16.83
C ASN A 72 17.90 3.24 -16.65
N LYS A 73 17.08 3.53 -17.65
CA LYS A 73 16.00 4.51 -17.54
C LYS A 73 14.93 4.09 -16.51
N LEU A 74 14.53 2.81 -16.55
CA LEU A 74 13.56 2.26 -15.60
C LEU A 74 14.09 2.28 -14.17
N VAL A 75 15.34 1.87 -13.96
CA VAL A 75 16.00 1.90 -12.66
C VAL A 75 16.07 3.32 -12.11
N LYS A 76 16.57 4.28 -12.91
CA LYS A 76 16.65 5.67 -12.50
C LYS A 76 15.29 6.25 -12.12
N LYS A 77 14.27 6.02 -12.96
CA LYS A 77 12.90 6.45 -12.71
C LYS A 77 12.33 5.82 -11.42
N ALA A 78 12.54 4.52 -11.23
CA ALA A 78 12.06 3.83 -10.03
C ALA A 78 12.74 4.34 -8.75
N MET A 79 14.05 4.60 -8.79
CA MET A 79 14.78 5.19 -7.66
C MET A 79 14.26 6.59 -7.32
N GLU A 80 14.02 7.43 -8.33
CA GLU A 80 13.44 8.77 -8.15
C GLU A 80 12.04 8.70 -7.50
N ILE A 81 11.19 7.80 -7.97
CA ILE A 81 9.84 7.58 -7.44
C ILE A 81 9.89 7.25 -5.94
N VAL A 82 10.79 6.35 -5.52
CA VAL A 82 10.91 5.97 -4.10
C VAL A 82 11.76 6.95 -3.27
N GLY A 83 12.23 8.05 -3.87
CA GLY A 83 13.01 9.08 -3.19
C GLY A 83 14.45 8.68 -2.88
N LEU A 84 15.07 7.88 -3.75
CA LEU A 84 16.50 7.56 -3.70
C LEU A 84 17.24 8.32 -4.81
N ASP A 85 18.28 9.06 -4.45
CA ASP A 85 19.14 9.71 -5.45
C ASP A 85 19.95 8.66 -6.23
N TYR A 86 19.79 8.65 -7.56
CA TYR A 86 20.38 7.63 -8.41
C TYR A 86 21.92 7.63 -8.32
N GLU A 87 22.58 8.79 -8.45
CA GLU A 87 24.04 8.85 -8.45
C GLU A 87 24.65 8.53 -7.08
N ALA A 88 23.95 8.87 -6.01
CA ALA A 88 24.41 8.61 -4.65
C ALA A 88 24.28 7.13 -4.23
N TYR A 89 23.30 6.40 -4.79
CA TYR A 89 22.95 5.06 -4.31
C TYR A 89 23.24 3.93 -5.30
N ARG A 90 23.25 4.16 -6.61
CA ARG A 90 23.29 3.10 -7.63
C ARG A 90 24.42 2.07 -7.46
N ASN A 91 25.61 2.53 -7.04
CA ASN A 91 26.79 1.68 -6.85
C ASN A 91 26.97 1.16 -5.41
N LYS A 92 26.11 1.59 -4.46
CA LYS A 92 26.18 1.08 -3.09
C LYS A 92 25.71 -0.36 -3.02
N SER A 93 26.26 -1.12 -2.06
CA SER A 93 25.74 -2.42 -1.71
C SER A 93 24.39 -2.24 -1.00
N PRO A 94 23.33 -2.98 -1.37
CA PRO A 94 22.07 -2.96 -0.61
C PRO A 94 22.28 -3.30 0.87
N PHE A 95 23.28 -4.10 1.20
CA PHE A 95 23.53 -4.55 2.57
C PHE A 95 24.08 -3.46 3.49
N GLU A 96 24.65 -2.39 2.93
CA GLU A 96 25.18 -1.23 3.67
C GLU A 96 24.12 -0.17 3.97
N LEU A 97 22.92 -0.32 3.44
CA LEU A 97 21.82 0.63 3.57
C LEU A 97 21.09 0.47 4.91
N SER A 98 20.48 1.55 5.39
CA SER A 98 19.52 1.49 6.50
C SER A 98 18.27 0.66 6.12
N GLY A 99 17.51 0.19 7.11
CA GLY A 99 16.30 -0.60 6.86
C GLY A 99 15.29 0.11 5.95
N GLY A 100 15.07 1.42 6.17
CA GLY A 100 14.18 2.22 5.34
C GLY A 100 14.68 2.39 3.89
N GLU A 101 16.00 2.56 3.69
CA GLU A 101 16.60 2.63 2.35
C GLU A 101 16.50 1.28 1.64
N LYS A 102 16.80 0.16 2.33
CA LYS A 102 16.63 -1.20 1.79
C LYS A 102 15.20 -1.43 1.31
N ARG A 103 14.23 -1.05 2.12
CA ARG A 103 12.80 -1.17 1.76
C ARG A 103 12.47 -0.35 0.51
N ARG A 104 12.97 0.88 0.40
CA ARG A 104 12.80 1.69 -0.80
C ARG A 104 13.45 1.04 -2.03
N VAL A 105 14.61 0.45 -1.90
CA VAL A 105 15.27 -0.32 -3.00
C VAL A 105 14.39 -1.49 -3.43
N ALA A 106 13.87 -2.27 -2.49
CA ALA A 106 13.01 -3.42 -2.80
C ALA A 106 11.70 -3.01 -3.49
N ILE A 107 11.05 -1.93 -3.03
CA ILE A 107 9.88 -1.35 -3.71
C ILE A 107 10.25 -0.86 -5.11
N ALA A 108 11.41 -0.18 -5.27
CA ALA A 108 11.89 0.28 -6.57
C ALA A 108 12.09 -0.88 -7.56
N GLY A 109 12.57 -2.04 -7.11
CA GLY A 109 12.72 -3.25 -7.94
C GLY A 109 11.41 -3.72 -8.56
N ILE A 110 10.29 -3.58 -7.84
CA ILE A 110 8.97 -3.89 -8.36
C ILE A 110 8.42 -2.76 -9.24
N VAL A 111 8.56 -1.51 -8.79
CA VAL A 111 8.08 -0.32 -9.54
C VAL A 111 8.82 -0.17 -10.87
N ALA A 112 10.09 -0.59 -10.97
CA ALA A 112 10.86 -0.57 -12.21
C ALA A 112 10.27 -1.42 -13.34
N MET A 113 9.41 -2.39 -13.02
CA MET A 113 8.66 -3.17 -14.02
C MET A 113 7.44 -2.41 -14.57
N GLU A 114 7.14 -1.21 -14.04
CA GLU A 114 5.98 -0.37 -14.39
C GLU A 114 4.63 -1.11 -14.33
N PRO A 115 4.31 -1.79 -13.21
CA PRO A 115 3.06 -2.54 -13.11
C PRO A 115 1.85 -1.59 -13.09
N ASN A 116 0.69 -2.06 -13.60
CA ASN A 116 -0.58 -1.33 -13.48
C ASN A 116 -1.19 -1.46 -12.09
N ILE A 117 -0.92 -2.59 -11.42
CA ILE A 117 -1.43 -2.91 -10.08
C ILE A 117 -0.22 -3.20 -9.19
N LEU A 118 -0.11 -2.51 -8.07
CA LEU A 118 0.91 -2.73 -7.05
C LEU A 118 0.24 -3.19 -5.76
N ILE A 119 0.60 -4.38 -5.31
CA ILE A 119 0.14 -4.98 -4.06
C ILE A 119 1.25 -4.84 -3.04
N LEU A 120 0.93 -4.33 -1.86
CA LEU A 120 1.88 -4.10 -0.78
C LEU A 120 1.35 -4.81 0.48
N ASP A 121 2.13 -5.78 0.95
CA ASP A 121 1.81 -6.56 2.15
C ASP A 121 2.55 -5.95 3.34
N GLU A 122 1.79 -5.32 4.26
CA GLU A 122 2.31 -4.65 5.45
C GLU A 122 3.52 -3.73 5.16
N PRO A 123 3.38 -2.74 4.24
CA PRO A 123 4.53 -1.96 3.76
C PRO A 123 5.20 -1.11 4.84
N THR A 124 4.53 -0.88 5.96
CA THR A 124 5.01 -0.04 7.08
C THR A 124 5.50 -0.84 8.29
N ALA A 125 5.40 -2.18 8.25
CA ALA A 125 5.78 -3.03 9.37
C ALA A 125 7.24 -2.81 9.79
N GLY A 126 7.47 -2.56 11.10
CA GLY A 126 8.81 -2.37 11.65
C GLY A 126 9.49 -1.02 11.35
N LEU A 127 8.81 -0.08 10.71
CA LEU A 127 9.30 1.28 10.52
C LEU A 127 8.95 2.17 11.72
N ASP A 128 9.79 3.16 11.96
CA ASP A 128 9.48 4.28 12.84
C ASP A 128 8.38 5.18 12.22
N PRO A 129 7.76 6.08 12.99
CA PRO A 129 6.67 6.93 12.46
C PRO A 129 7.07 7.77 11.25
N VAL A 130 8.30 8.26 11.19
CA VAL A 130 8.78 9.09 10.06
C VAL A 130 8.92 8.24 8.80
N GLY A 131 9.61 7.11 8.89
CA GLY A 131 9.77 6.16 7.78
C GLY A 131 8.44 5.61 7.27
N ARG A 132 7.47 5.38 8.19
CA ARG A 132 6.10 4.98 7.86
C ARG A 132 5.40 6.03 6.99
N ASP A 133 5.40 7.29 7.43
CA ASP A 133 4.76 8.39 6.69
C ASP A 133 5.45 8.63 5.34
N GLU A 134 6.77 8.53 5.26
CA GLU A 134 7.51 8.64 4.00
C GLU A 134 7.06 7.57 2.99
N ILE A 135 7.03 6.31 3.38
CA ILE A 135 6.63 5.20 2.49
C ILE A 135 5.18 5.36 2.03
N LEU A 136 4.24 5.65 2.94
CA LEU A 136 2.84 5.80 2.59
C LEU A 136 2.58 6.99 1.65
N ASN A 137 3.27 8.11 1.88
CA ASN A 137 3.19 9.26 0.97
C ASN A 137 3.75 8.93 -0.42
N ARG A 138 4.84 8.17 -0.52
CA ARG A 138 5.36 7.69 -1.82
C ARG A 138 4.39 6.75 -2.53
N ILE A 139 3.76 5.84 -1.79
CA ILE A 139 2.72 4.95 -2.33
C ILE A 139 1.54 5.77 -2.86
N LYS A 140 1.10 6.79 -2.12
CA LYS A 140 0.06 7.71 -2.58
C LYS A 140 0.46 8.46 -3.85
N GLU A 141 1.69 8.93 -3.94
CA GLU A 141 2.21 9.57 -5.17
C GLU A 141 2.19 8.62 -6.37
N LEU A 142 2.47 7.32 -6.20
CA LEU A 142 2.34 6.32 -7.25
C LEU A 142 0.90 6.24 -7.78
N HIS A 143 -0.08 6.23 -6.89
CA HIS A 143 -1.49 6.26 -7.28
C HIS A 143 -1.86 7.55 -8.01
N ASP A 144 -1.59 8.70 -7.39
CA ASP A 144 -2.05 10.01 -7.86
C ASP A 144 -1.41 10.40 -9.20
N LYS A 145 -0.07 10.24 -9.30
CA LYS A 145 0.73 10.70 -10.46
C LYS A 145 0.80 9.67 -11.59
N HIS A 146 0.90 8.38 -11.24
CA HIS A 146 1.11 7.31 -12.23
C HIS A 146 -0.14 6.49 -12.51
N LYS A 147 -1.28 6.82 -11.85
CA LYS A 147 -2.58 6.14 -12.03
C LYS A 147 -2.51 4.63 -11.77
N MET A 148 -1.56 4.23 -10.94
CA MET A 148 -1.37 2.85 -10.55
C MET A 148 -2.47 2.44 -9.57
N THR A 149 -3.08 1.29 -9.75
CA THR A 149 -3.98 0.72 -8.75
C THR A 149 -3.15 0.18 -7.60
N ILE A 150 -3.40 0.66 -6.39
CA ILE A 150 -2.69 0.23 -5.18
C ILE A 150 -3.59 -0.65 -4.33
N ILE A 151 -3.10 -1.80 -3.92
CA ILE A 151 -3.74 -2.68 -2.94
C ILE A 151 -2.80 -2.78 -1.74
N ILE A 152 -3.24 -2.33 -0.57
CA ILE A 152 -2.47 -2.41 0.68
C ILE A 152 -3.14 -3.43 1.59
N VAL A 153 -2.38 -4.41 2.05
CA VAL A 153 -2.76 -5.25 3.18
C VAL A 153 -2.17 -4.62 4.42
N SER A 154 -3.00 -4.28 5.38
CA SER A 154 -2.57 -3.64 6.63
C SER A 154 -3.51 -3.97 7.77
N HIS A 155 -2.95 -4.02 8.98
CA HIS A 155 -3.69 -4.06 10.24
C HIS A 155 -3.72 -2.70 10.95
N SER A 156 -3.12 -1.67 10.36
CA SER A 156 -3.15 -0.29 10.87
C SER A 156 -4.38 0.44 10.36
N MET A 157 -5.37 0.62 11.21
CA MET A 157 -6.61 1.30 10.84
C MET A 157 -6.41 2.78 10.57
N GLU A 158 -5.41 3.41 11.19
CA GLU A 158 -5.02 4.80 10.93
C GLU A 158 -4.49 4.96 9.51
N ASP A 159 -3.63 4.04 9.03
CA ASP A 159 -3.13 4.08 7.66
C ASP A 159 -4.25 3.85 6.66
N VAL A 160 -5.09 2.85 6.94
CA VAL A 160 -6.26 2.55 6.09
C VAL A 160 -7.17 3.77 5.99
N ALA A 161 -7.47 4.45 7.11
CA ALA A 161 -8.31 5.64 7.13
C ALA A 161 -7.74 6.82 6.33
N ARG A 162 -6.40 6.96 6.31
CA ARG A 162 -5.72 8.07 5.61
C ARG A 162 -5.58 7.87 4.11
N PHE A 163 -5.45 6.61 3.66
CA PHE A 163 -4.99 6.32 2.30
C PHE A 163 -5.96 5.48 1.47
N ALA A 164 -6.87 4.71 2.09
CA ALA A 164 -7.77 3.85 1.34
C ALA A 164 -9.04 4.59 0.87
N GLU A 165 -9.40 4.40 -0.39
CA GLU A 165 -10.68 4.82 -0.96
C GLU A 165 -11.75 3.73 -0.75
N ARG A 166 -11.33 2.45 -0.77
CA ARG A 166 -12.17 1.27 -0.58
C ARG A 166 -11.49 0.32 0.36
N ILE A 167 -12.25 -0.25 1.28
CA ILE A 167 -11.79 -1.22 2.28
C ILE A 167 -12.50 -2.55 2.02
N VAL A 168 -11.73 -3.63 2.01
CA VAL A 168 -12.23 -5.01 1.98
C VAL A 168 -11.77 -5.68 3.25
N VAL A 169 -12.71 -6.03 4.13
CA VAL A 169 -12.44 -6.77 5.37
C VAL A 169 -12.61 -8.26 5.11
N MET A 170 -11.57 -9.01 5.38
CA MET A 170 -11.58 -10.47 5.23
C MET A 170 -11.52 -11.16 6.59
N ASN A 171 -12.31 -12.22 6.74
CA ASN A 171 -12.32 -13.08 7.90
C ASN A 171 -12.50 -14.54 7.47
N GLU A 172 -11.67 -15.44 7.98
CA GLU A 172 -11.73 -16.89 7.69
C GLU A 172 -11.86 -17.24 6.19
N GLY A 173 -11.19 -16.45 5.33
CA GLY A 173 -11.18 -16.67 3.88
C GLY A 173 -12.40 -16.10 3.14
N THR A 174 -13.32 -15.41 3.82
CA THR A 174 -14.50 -14.76 3.25
C THR A 174 -14.42 -13.24 3.35
N ILE A 175 -15.12 -12.53 2.48
CA ILE A 175 -15.28 -11.08 2.56
C ILE A 175 -16.46 -10.80 3.48
N GLU A 176 -16.18 -10.13 4.60
CA GLU A 176 -17.20 -9.73 5.59
C GLU A 176 -17.75 -8.33 5.30
N LEU A 177 -16.87 -7.38 4.93
CA LEU A 177 -17.26 -6.03 4.55
C LEU A 177 -16.51 -5.60 3.30
N ASP A 178 -17.17 -4.80 2.47
CA ASP A 178 -16.60 -4.21 1.26
C ASP A 178 -17.29 -2.85 1.05
N GLY A 179 -16.54 -1.76 1.11
CA GLY A 179 -17.10 -0.42 0.98
C GLY A 179 -16.07 0.69 1.18
N SER A 180 -16.56 1.92 1.22
CA SER A 180 -15.78 3.11 1.57
C SER A 180 -15.36 3.10 3.05
N CYS A 181 -14.41 3.96 3.42
CA CYS A 181 -14.03 4.16 4.83
C CYS A 181 -15.25 4.44 5.72
N SER A 182 -16.19 5.28 5.24
CA SER A 182 -17.41 5.60 5.99
C SER A 182 -18.30 4.37 6.22
N GLU A 183 -18.53 3.56 5.19
CA GLU A 183 -19.37 2.37 5.28
C GLU A 183 -18.78 1.32 6.21
N VAL A 184 -17.47 1.11 6.13
CA VAL A 184 -16.79 0.08 6.91
C VAL A 184 -16.59 0.53 8.37
N PHE A 185 -16.05 1.73 8.62
CA PHE A 185 -15.76 2.18 9.99
C PHE A 185 -17.00 2.61 10.79
N ARG A 186 -18.18 2.66 10.20
CA ARG A 186 -19.44 2.73 10.95
C ARG A 186 -19.83 1.41 11.62
N GLN A 187 -19.26 0.29 11.16
CA GLN A 187 -19.55 -1.06 11.68
C GLN A 187 -18.62 -1.42 12.87
N VAL A 188 -18.50 -0.51 13.85
CA VAL A 188 -17.56 -0.64 14.99
C VAL A 188 -17.70 -2.00 15.68
N ASP A 189 -18.93 -2.35 16.09
CA ASP A 189 -19.21 -3.60 16.83
C ASP A 189 -18.83 -4.86 16.03
N LEU A 190 -19.00 -4.82 14.69
CA LEU A 190 -18.65 -5.93 13.84
C LEU A 190 -17.13 -6.04 13.69
N LEU A 191 -16.44 -4.92 13.45
CA LEU A 191 -14.98 -4.88 13.35
C LEU A 191 -14.33 -5.40 14.63
N GLU A 192 -14.81 -4.96 15.81
CA GLU A 192 -14.31 -5.43 17.11
C GLU A 192 -14.54 -6.93 17.32
N LYS A 193 -15.70 -7.47 16.90
CA LYS A 193 -15.98 -8.91 16.95
C LYS A 193 -15.03 -9.71 16.05
N LEU A 194 -14.57 -9.12 14.96
CA LEU A 194 -13.58 -9.71 14.05
C LEU A 194 -12.13 -9.53 14.55
N GLY A 195 -11.93 -8.91 15.71
CA GLY A 195 -10.62 -8.63 16.28
C GLY A 195 -9.89 -7.46 15.62
N LEU A 196 -10.62 -6.62 14.87
CA LEU A 196 -10.11 -5.40 14.26
C LEU A 196 -10.55 -4.19 15.08
N ALA A 197 -9.67 -3.19 15.19
CA ALA A 197 -10.02 -1.90 15.76
C ALA A 197 -10.62 -0.98 14.67
N VAL A 198 -11.20 0.15 15.08
CA VAL A 198 -11.39 1.31 14.21
C VAL A 198 -10.33 2.36 14.56
N PRO A 199 -10.11 3.41 13.72
CA PRO A 199 -9.20 4.49 14.08
C PRO A 199 -9.52 5.09 15.44
N GLU A 200 -8.52 5.42 16.25
CA GLU A 200 -8.71 5.93 17.63
C GLU A 200 -9.60 7.16 17.68
N VAL A 201 -9.53 8.01 16.65
CA VAL A 201 -10.39 9.20 16.55
C VAL A 201 -11.88 8.85 16.43
N LYS A 202 -12.23 7.65 15.96
CA LYS A 202 -13.62 7.19 15.90
C LYS A 202 -14.19 6.96 17.31
N TYR A 203 -13.40 6.39 18.21
CA TYR A 203 -13.82 6.25 19.62
C TYR A 203 -13.97 7.62 20.30
N LEU A 204 -13.08 8.56 20.01
CA LEU A 204 -13.21 9.95 20.50
C LEU A 204 -14.51 10.59 19.98
N GLN A 205 -14.80 10.43 18.69
CA GLN A 205 -16.02 10.94 18.06
C GLN A 205 -17.28 10.39 18.75
N ILE A 206 -17.35 9.08 19.03
CA ILE A 206 -18.47 8.44 19.72
C ILE A 206 -18.66 9.07 21.13
N LYS A 207 -17.58 9.19 21.91
CA LYS A 207 -17.62 9.78 23.26
C LYS A 207 -18.06 11.24 23.26
N LEU A 208 -17.65 12.02 22.28
CA LEU A 208 -18.06 13.42 22.14
C LEU A 208 -19.56 13.53 21.82
N LYS A 209 -20.10 12.64 20.97
CA LYS A 209 -21.56 12.56 20.72
C LYS A 209 -22.34 12.19 21.98
N GLU A 210 -21.89 11.21 22.74
CA GLU A 210 -22.49 10.82 24.01
C GLU A 210 -22.50 11.98 25.03
N ALA A 211 -21.47 12.83 24.97
CA ALA A 211 -21.39 14.05 25.79
C ALA A 211 -22.26 15.21 25.26
N GLY A 212 -23.02 15.01 24.19
CA GLY A 212 -23.97 15.97 23.63
C GLY A 212 -23.36 17.00 22.66
N PHE A 213 -22.17 16.72 22.11
CA PHE A 213 -21.59 17.57 21.06
C PHE A 213 -22.13 17.15 19.68
N ASP A 214 -22.49 18.15 18.87
CA ASP A 214 -22.89 17.93 17.47
C ASP A 214 -21.67 17.75 16.56
N ILE A 215 -21.16 16.52 16.55
CA ILE A 215 -19.95 16.12 15.80
C ILE A 215 -20.35 15.20 14.62
N SER A 216 -19.72 15.40 13.46
CA SER A 216 -19.91 14.57 12.27
C SER A 216 -19.64 13.08 12.53
N ASP A 217 -20.37 12.21 11.84
CA ASP A 217 -20.11 10.76 11.86
C ASP A 217 -18.90 10.33 11.04
N ASP A 218 -18.48 11.14 10.10
CA ASP A 218 -17.42 10.83 9.14
C ASP A 218 -16.11 11.51 9.57
N ILE A 219 -15.55 11.03 10.71
CA ILE A 219 -14.26 11.45 11.25
C ILE A 219 -13.43 10.19 11.45
N TYR A 220 -12.33 10.08 10.72
CA TYR A 220 -11.46 8.89 10.72
C TYR A 220 -9.97 9.24 10.86
N THR A 221 -9.61 10.52 10.71
CA THR A 221 -8.23 11.03 10.85
C THR A 221 -8.13 12.09 11.93
N ILE A 222 -6.92 12.27 12.46
CA ILE A 222 -6.64 13.30 13.49
C ILE A 222 -6.94 14.70 12.94
N GLU A 223 -6.62 14.96 11.68
CA GLU A 223 -6.85 16.24 11.01
C GLU A 223 -8.35 16.56 10.93
N GLU A 224 -9.17 15.58 10.57
CA GLU A 224 -10.64 15.71 10.53
C GLU A 224 -11.20 15.95 11.93
N ALA A 225 -10.75 15.19 12.92
CA ALA A 225 -11.16 15.36 14.30
C ALA A 225 -10.81 16.76 14.83
N LYS A 226 -9.59 17.24 14.59
CA LYS A 226 -9.16 18.58 14.97
C LYS A 226 -10.04 19.65 14.35
N LYS A 227 -10.29 19.56 13.04
CA LYS A 227 -11.12 20.52 12.30
C LYS A 227 -12.54 20.58 12.88
N GLU A 228 -13.13 19.42 13.13
CA GLU A 228 -14.50 19.30 13.60
C GLU A 228 -14.66 19.75 15.06
N ILE A 229 -13.72 19.42 15.94
CA ILE A 229 -13.70 19.89 17.33
C ILE A 229 -13.60 21.42 17.37
N LEU A 230 -12.73 22.01 16.56
CA LEU A 230 -12.60 23.49 16.51
C LEU A 230 -13.88 24.15 16.00
N ARG A 231 -14.60 23.55 15.03
CA ARG A 231 -15.93 24.01 14.59
C ARG A 231 -16.91 24.07 15.74
N VAL A 232 -17.10 22.97 16.45
CA VAL A 232 -18.07 22.86 17.53
C VAL A 232 -17.73 23.78 18.72
N LEU A 233 -16.44 23.92 19.06
CA LEU A 233 -16.00 24.84 20.13
C LEU A 233 -16.14 26.31 19.73
N GLY A 234 -15.88 26.64 18.45
CA GLY A 234 -16.08 27.99 17.92
C GLY A 234 -17.55 28.42 17.89
N GLU A 235 -18.46 27.50 17.59
CA GLU A 235 -19.91 27.74 17.63
C GLU A 235 -20.43 27.97 19.07
N LYS A 236 -19.92 27.24 20.07
CA LYS A 236 -20.28 27.44 21.49
C LYS A 236 -19.79 28.78 22.05
N ASN A 237 -18.73 29.37 21.50
CA ASN A 237 -18.23 30.70 21.95
C ASN A 237 -18.98 31.86 21.30
N ASN A 238 -19.80 31.63 20.30
CA ASN A 238 -20.61 32.63 19.59
C ASN A 238 -22.11 32.58 19.91
N ALA A 239 -22.53 31.69 20.81
CA ALA A 239 -23.91 31.53 21.32
C ALA A 239 -24.00 31.93 22.80
#